data_a782ffd957dd2d608f3101d1a9496fe9
#
_entry.id   a782ffd957dd2d608f3101d1a9496fe9
#
_cell.length_a   1.000
_cell.length_b   1.000
_cell.length_c   1.000
_cell.angle_alpha   90.00
_cell.angle_beta   90.00
_cell.angle_gamma   90.00
#
_symmetry.space_group_name_H-M   'P 1'
#
loop_
_entity.id
_entity.type
_entity.pdbx_description
1 polymer ?
#
loop_
_entity_poly.entity_id
_entity_poly.type
_entity_poly.pdbx_seq_one_letter_code
_entity_poly.pdbx_strand_id
1 'polypeptide(L)'
;MKRWGFLFKPQWLALYVVVAAFAWLCFTVLAPWQLGKNTTTSRENAQISRALDIDPVALTSLLPHQDSSAPEHQWQRVTATGHYLPDAQVLARLRSVDGAPAYEVLVPFAVDDGPTVLVNRGYVEPEQGTAVPPIAPAPPDTVSITARLRDPEGLYPGKDPFVADGARQVYTINPGQISQVTGVPLAGTYLQLVEDQPGGLGVIPLPRLDAGPFLSYGIQWIAFGILAPIGVGYFVLAEVRIRRREKAAAAATRDSADSADSAPPAPLTTEERLADRYGRRR
;
A
#
# COMPACT_ATOMS: atom_id res chain seq x y z
N MET A 1 33.31 -38.92 11.29
CA MET A 1 32.89 -37.56 10.88
C MET A 1 31.98 -37.49 9.61
N LYS A 2 31.37 -38.59 9.12
CA LYS A 2 30.52 -38.61 7.90
C LYS A 2 29.02 -38.47 8.15
N ARG A 3 28.54 -38.10 9.36
CA ARG A 3 27.12 -38.14 9.74
C ARG A 3 26.27 -37.00 9.15
N TRP A 4 26.87 -35.85 8.79
CA TRP A 4 26.22 -34.63 8.35
C TRP A 4 26.55 -34.23 6.91
N GLY A 5 27.33 -35.08 6.19
CA GLY A 5 27.77 -34.77 4.83
C GLY A 5 26.66 -34.52 3.79
N PHE A 6 25.46 -35.03 4.06
CA PHE A 6 24.32 -34.78 3.15
C PHE A 6 23.83 -33.35 3.19
N LEU A 7 24.02 -32.63 4.31
CA LEU A 7 23.62 -31.21 4.46
C LEU A 7 24.48 -30.27 3.61
N PHE A 8 25.67 -30.74 3.20
CA PHE A 8 26.59 -29.99 2.33
C PHE A 8 26.40 -30.32 0.85
N LYS A 9 25.36 -31.10 0.49
CA LYS A 9 25.00 -31.29 -0.92
C LYS A 9 24.55 -29.97 -1.54
N PRO A 10 24.83 -29.73 -2.85
CA PRO A 10 24.51 -28.46 -3.50
C PRO A 10 23.03 -28.06 -3.38
N GLN A 11 22.12 -29.02 -3.34
CA GLN A 11 20.68 -28.78 -3.18
C GLN A 11 20.34 -28.16 -1.81
N TRP A 12 20.97 -28.62 -0.72
CA TRP A 12 20.77 -28.10 0.63
C TRP A 12 21.42 -26.73 0.79
N LEU A 13 22.62 -26.56 0.23
CA LEU A 13 23.29 -25.25 0.23
C LEU A 13 22.49 -24.21 -0.52
N ALA A 14 21.95 -24.55 -1.70
CA ALA A 14 21.06 -23.67 -2.45
C ALA A 14 19.82 -23.30 -1.63
N LEU A 15 19.18 -24.26 -0.94
CA LEU A 15 18.03 -23.99 -0.08
C LEU A 15 18.39 -23.03 1.06
N TYR A 16 19.52 -23.20 1.73
CA TYR A 16 19.96 -22.31 2.81
C TYR A 16 20.19 -20.89 2.30
N VAL A 17 20.85 -20.75 1.15
CA VAL A 17 21.09 -19.45 0.52
C VAL A 17 19.76 -18.76 0.17
N VAL A 18 18.82 -19.47 -0.43
CA VAL A 18 17.50 -18.92 -0.78
C VAL A 18 16.75 -18.48 0.46
N VAL A 19 16.71 -19.32 1.50
CA VAL A 19 15.99 -18.97 2.75
C VAL A 19 16.67 -17.83 3.50
N ALA A 20 18.00 -17.81 3.54
CA ALA A 20 18.74 -16.69 4.14
C ALA A 20 18.50 -15.38 3.37
N ALA A 21 18.55 -15.41 2.04
CA ALA A 21 18.27 -14.26 1.20
C ALA A 21 16.81 -13.78 1.35
N PHE A 22 15.86 -14.71 1.43
CA PHE A 22 14.44 -14.39 1.68
C PHE A 22 14.25 -13.76 3.07
N ALA A 23 14.81 -14.33 4.12
CA ALA A 23 14.73 -13.77 5.45
C ALA A 23 15.37 -12.37 5.51
N TRP A 24 16.53 -12.21 4.89
CA TRP A 24 17.19 -10.91 4.77
C TRP A 24 16.29 -9.89 4.06
N LEU A 25 15.67 -10.25 2.93
CA LEU A 25 14.75 -9.40 2.18
C LEU A 25 13.52 -9.00 3.04
N CYS A 26 12.97 -9.94 3.81
CA CYS A 26 11.87 -9.68 4.72
C CYS A 26 12.21 -8.61 5.75
N PHE A 27 13.37 -8.70 6.40
CA PHE A 27 13.75 -7.79 7.48
C PHE A 27 14.30 -6.46 7.01
N THR A 28 15.00 -6.42 5.86
CA THR A 28 15.68 -5.20 5.42
C THR A 28 14.90 -4.38 4.42
N VAL A 29 13.98 -4.99 3.67
CA VAL A 29 13.23 -4.32 2.62
C VAL A 29 11.72 -4.37 2.88
N LEU A 30 11.12 -5.56 2.94
CA LEU A 30 9.66 -5.71 2.89
C LEU A 30 8.98 -5.21 4.17
N ALA A 31 9.48 -5.61 5.34
CA ALA A 31 8.90 -5.16 6.61
C ALA A 31 9.13 -3.66 6.84
N PRO A 32 10.34 -3.08 6.70
CA PRO A 32 10.55 -1.65 6.85
C PRO A 32 9.73 -0.81 5.85
N TRP A 33 9.60 -1.27 4.60
CA TRP A 33 8.79 -0.59 3.61
C TRP A 33 7.31 -0.53 4.00
N GLN A 34 6.72 -1.64 4.45
CA GLN A 34 5.32 -1.69 4.89
C GLN A 34 5.09 -0.88 6.17
N LEU A 35 5.99 -1.00 7.15
CA LEU A 35 5.90 -0.24 8.40
C LEU A 35 6.09 1.26 8.17
N GLY A 36 6.96 1.64 7.24
CA GLY A 36 7.14 3.02 6.82
C GLY A 36 5.86 3.61 6.23
N LYS A 37 5.20 2.87 5.31
CA LYS A 37 3.89 3.28 4.77
C LYS A 37 2.84 3.44 5.86
N ASN A 38 2.75 2.48 6.79
CA ASN A 38 1.82 2.59 7.92
C ASN A 38 2.07 3.84 8.76
N THR A 39 3.33 4.17 9.03
CA THR A 39 3.68 5.36 9.83
C THR A 39 3.27 6.65 9.13
N THR A 40 3.51 6.76 7.82
CA THR A 40 3.13 7.93 7.02
C THR A 40 1.62 8.10 7.01
N THR A 41 0.87 7.06 6.64
CA THR A 41 -0.60 7.11 6.58
C THR A 41 -1.21 7.40 7.97
N SER A 42 -0.67 6.81 9.04
CA SER A 42 -1.16 7.08 10.39
C SER A 42 -0.91 8.52 10.83
N ARG A 43 0.20 9.13 10.43
CA ARG A 43 0.48 10.55 10.71
C ARG A 43 -0.48 11.48 9.95
N GLU A 44 -0.70 11.21 8.66
CA GLU A 44 -1.66 11.95 7.84
C GLU A 44 -3.07 11.86 8.43
N ASN A 45 -3.51 10.65 8.78
CA ASN A 45 -4.82 10.44 9.42
C ASN A 45 -4.94 11.18 10.76
N ALA A 46 -3.89 11.17 11.57
CA ALA A 46 -3.87 11.91 12.83
C ALA A 46 -3.91 13.43 12.63
N GLN A 47 -3.27 13.94 11.57
CA GLN A 47 -3.34 15.36 11.21
C GLN A 47 -4.75 15.75 10.77
N ILE A 48 -5.37 14.95 9.89
CA ILE A 48 -6.75 15.17 9.46
C ILE A 48 -7.70 15.13 10.67
N SER A 49 -7.60 14.11 11.51
CA SER A 49 -8.46 13.98 12.70
C SER A 49 -8.38 15.20 13.62
N ARG A 50 -7.16 15.66 13.91
CA ARG A 50 -6.98 16.87 14.72
C ARG A 50 -7.58 18.12 14.06
N ALA A 51 -7.38 18.27 12.75
CA ALA A 51 -7.90 19.41 12.01
C ALA A 51 -9.45 19.45 11.95
N LEU A 52 -10.11 18.29 12.10
CA LEU A 52 -11.57 18.20 12.15
C LEU A 52 -12.16 18.74 13.47
N ASP A 53 -11.40 18.64 14.57
CA ASP A 53 -11.85 19.02 15.91
C ASP A 53 -11.58 20.51 16.23
N ILE A 54 -10.77 21.20 15.40
CA ILE A 54 -10.42 22.62 15.62
C ILE A 54 -11.53 23.52 15.05
N ASP A 55 -11.91 24.53 15.81
CA ASP A 55 -12.83 25.56 15.34
C ASP A 55 -12.27 26.29 14.10
N PRO A 56 -13.15 26.74 13.18
CA PRO A 56 -12.71 27.53 12.03
C PRO A 56 -12.02 28.81 12.46
N VAL A 57 -10.90 29.15 11.82
CA VAL A 57 -10.19 30.41 12.03
C VAL A 57 -10.27 31.29 10.80
N ALA A 58 -10.07 32.61 10.93
CA ALA A 58 -10.03 33.49 9.77
C ALA A 58 -8.88 33.08 8.82
N LEU A 59 -9.15 32.98 7.53
CA LEU A 59 -8.12 32.61 6.53
C LEU A 59 -6.91 33.56 6.59
N THR A 60 -7.15 34.85 6.73
CA THR A 60 -6.12 35.89 6.80
C THR A 60 -5.15 35.72 7.96
N SER A 61 -5.53 34.98 9.02
CA SER A 61 -4.63 34.66 10.13
C SER A 61 -3.58 33.60 9.73
N LEU A 62 -3.89 32.73 8.76
CA LEU A 62 -3.00 31.69 8.27
C LEU A 62 -2.31 32.10 6.96
N LEU A 63 -2.99 32.85 6.11
CA LEU A 63 -2.52 33.38 4.83
C LEU A 63 -2.62 34.92 4.82
N PRO A 64 -1.71 35.64 5.50
CA PRO A 64 -1.78 37.11 5.57
C PRO A 64 -1.39 37.81 4.25
N HIS A 65 -0.65 37.10 3.35
CA HIS A 65 -0.12 37.69 2.12
C HIS A 65 -0.41 36.80 0.91
N GLN A 66 -0.30 37.36 -0.29
CA GLN A 66 -0.58 36.66 -1.55
C GLN A 66 0.37 35.47 -1.81
N ASP A 67 1.59 35.52 -1.31
CA ASP A 67 2.60 34.47 -1.42
C ASP A 67 2.58 33.48 -0.23
N SER A 68 1.62 33.60 0.67
CA SER A 68 1.51 32.75 1.85
C SER A 68 1.16 31.30 1.44
N SER A 69 1.69 30.36 2.20
CA SER A 69 1.30 28.95 2.20
C SER A 69 1.27 28.43 3.64
N ALA A 70 0.43 27.45 3.93
CA ALA A 70 0.27 26.95 5.28
C ALA A 70 0.13 25.41 5.32
N PRO A 71 1.16 24.65 4.88
CA PRO A 71 1.10 23.20 4.77
C PRO A 71 0.89 22.50 6.12
N GLU A 72 1.31 23.11 7.22
CA GLU A 72 1.12 22.58 8.57
C GLU A 72 -0.36 22.60 9.02
N HIS A 73 -1.18 23.41 8.34
CA HIS A 73 -2.61 23.59 8.63
C HIS A 73 -3.52 22.87 7.63
N GLN A 74 -2.99 21.92 6.86
CA GLN A 74 -3.77 21.14 5.93
C GLN A 74 -4.99 20.49 6.62
N TRP A 75 -6.16 20.53 5.98
CA TRP A 75 -7.46 20.09 6.46
C TRP A 75 -8.11 21.00 7.52
N GLN A 76 -7.42 21.98 8.08
CA GLN A 76 -8.00 22.90 9.04
C GLN A 76 -9.13 23.71 8.39
N ARG A 77 -10.21 23.88 9.12
CA ARG A 77 -11.32 24.73 8.68
C ARG A 77 -10.95 26.20 8.81
N VAL A 78 -11.27 26.96 7.78
CA VAL A 78 -11.05 28.40 7.73
C VAL A 78 -12.34 29.11 7.27
N THR A 79 -12.51 30.35 7.68
CA THR A 79 -13.57 31.25 7.20
C THR A 79 -12.93 32.34 6.34
N ALA A 80 -13.58 32.69 5.24
CA ALA A 80 -13.16 33.81 4.41
C ALA A 80 -14.41 34.55 3.88
N THR A 81 -14.34 35.86 3.83
CA THR A 81 -15.35 36.72 3.21
C THR A 81 -14.74 37.36 1.97
N GLY A 82 -15.50 37.44 0.89
CA GLY A 82 -15.02 37.96 -0.37
C GLY A 82 -15.95 37.60 -1.53
N HIS A 83 -15.43 37.56 -2.77
CA HIS A 83 -16.21 37.26 -3.95
C HIS A 83 -15.50 36.34 -4.90
N TYR A 84 -16.26 35.54 -5.61
CA TYR A 84 -15.76 34.64 -6.65
C TYR A 84 -15.37 35.39 -7.92
N LEU A 85 -14.37 34.88 -8.65
CA LEU A 85 -13.95 35.37 -9.96
C LEU A 85 -14.32 34.34 -11.04
N PRO A 86 -15.60 34.25 -11.47
CA PRO A 86 -16.13 33.16 -12.30
C PRO A 86 -15.48 33.08 -13.69
N ASP A 87 -15.00 34.20 -14.26
CA ASP A 87 -14.32 34.24 -15.53
C ASP A 87 -13.00 33.43 -15.54
N ALA A 88 -12.43 33.21 -14.38
CA ALA A 88 -11.22 32.42 -14.16
C ALA A 88 -11.51 30.98 -13.72
N GLN A 89 -12.72 30.47 -13.94
CA GLN A 89 -13.08 29.08 -13.60
C GLN A 89 -12.25 28.08 -14.39
N VAL A 90 -11.84 27.00 -13.69
CA VAL A 90 -11.07 25.88 -14.23
C VAL A 90 -11.66 24.56 -13.71
N LEU A 91 -11.61 23.51 -14.51
CA LEU A 91 -12.08 22.17 -14.13
C LEU A 91 -10.90 21.23 -13.92
N ALA A 92 -10.82 20.61 -12.77
CA ALA A 92 -9.90 19.50 -12.56
C ALA A 92 -10.57 18.20 -13.02
N ARG A 93 -9.95 17.54 -13.99
CA ARG A 93 -10.47 16.31 -14.61
C ARG A 93 -9.83 15.06 -14.05
N LEU A 94 -10.35 13.90 -14.46
CA LEU A 94 -9.92 12.56 -14.01
C LEU A 94 -10.04 12.40 -12.50
N ARG A 95 -11.07 13.04 -11.94
CA ARG A 95 -11.43 12.86 -10.54
C ARG A 95 -12.39 11.70 -10.38
N SER A 96 -12.37 11.09 -9.21
CA SER A 96 -13.31 10.06 -8.81
C SER A 96 -13.87 10.39 -7.44
N VAL A 97 -15.19 10.47 -7.36
CA VAL A 97 -15.91 10.67 -6.10
C VAL A 97 -16.81 9.46 -5.90
N ASP A 98 -16.65 8.76 -4.79
CA ASP A 98 -17.37 7.50 -4.48
C ASP A 98 -17.33 6.43 -5.61
N GLY A 99 -16.22 6.41 -6.35
CA GLY A 99 -16.02 5.48 -7.47
C GLY A 99 -16.61 5.93 -8.81
N ALA A 100 -17.35 7.02 -8.85
CA ALA A 100 -17.86 7.61 -10.08
C ALA A 100 -16.90 8.68 -10.65
N PRO A 101 -16.80 8.83 -11.99
CA PRO A 101 -16.02 9.90 -12.60
C PRO A 101 -16.61 11.28 -12.22
N ALA A 102 -15.74 12.25 -12.01
CA ALA A 102 -16.14 13.61 -11.66
C ALA A 102 -15.20 14.67 -12.25
N TYR A 103 -15.72 15.90 -12.35
CA TYR A 103 -14.94 17.12 -12.50
C TYR A 103 -15.00 17.90 -11.19
N GLU A 104 -13.89 18.34 -10.66
CA GLU A 104 -13.87 19.30 -9.56
C GLU A 104 -13.82 20.72 -10.12
N VAL A 105 -14.67 21.59 -9.60
CA VAL A 105 -14.85 22.96 -10.11
C VAL A 105 -14.06 23.94 -9.26
N LEU A 106 -13.08 24.57 -9.86
CA LEU A 106 -12.11 25.44 -9.24
C LEU A 106 -12.35 26.89 -9.68
N VAL A 107 -12.54 27.78 -8.74
CA VAL A 107 -12.76 29.22 -9.00
C VAL A 107 -11.89 30.06 -8.06
N PRO A 108 -11.12 31.02 -8.57
CA PRO A 108 -10.45 32.00 -7.71
C PRO A 108 -11.47 32.79 -6.89
N PHE A 109 -11.10 33.09 -5.67
CA PHE A 109 -11.90 33.84 -4.69
C PHE A 109 -11.03 34.98 -4.11
N ALA A 110 -11.44 36.18 -4.38
CA ALA A 110 -10.77 37.37 -3.84
C ALA A 110 -11.28 37.63 -2.41
N VAL A 111 -10.41 37.44 -1.43
CA VAL A 111 -10.73 37.61 -0.02
C VAL A 111 -10.65 39.08 0.33
N ASP A 112 -11.64 39.57 1.06
CA ASP A 112 -11.65 40.96 1.57
C ASP A 112 -10.46 41.12 2.52
N ASP A 113 -9.65 42.16 2.32
CA ASP A 113 -8.44 42.44 3.08
C ASP A 113 -7.42 41.27 3.13
N GLY A 114 -7.42 40.38 2.14
CA GLY A 114 -6.60 39.20 2.12
C GLY A 114 -6.11 38.80 0.71
N PRO A 115 -5.48 37.61 0.57
CA PRO A 115 -5.02 37.12 -0.72
C PRO A 115 -6.18 36.61 -1.59
N THR A 116 -5.96 36.57 -2.89
CA THR A 116 -6.79 35.77 -3.78
C THR A 116 -6.39 34.31 -3.65
N VAL A 117 -7.34 33.43 -3.36
CA VAL A 117 -7.15 32.00 -3.16
C VAL A 117 -7.94 31.18 -4.16
N LEU A 118 -7.48 29.99 -4.50
CA LEU A 118 -8.25 29.08 -5.31
C LEU A 118 -9.27 28.34 -4.44
N VAL A 119 -10.55 28.36 -4.82
CA VAL A 119 -11.61 27.63 -4.13
C VAL A 119 -12.09 26.46 -4.99
N ASN A 120 -12.01 25.27 -4.45
CA ASN A 120 -12.66 24.09 -4.95
C ASN A 120 -14.12 24.11 -4.44
N ARG A 121 -15.05 24.37 -5.35
CA ARG A 121 -16.49 24.48 -5.06
C ARG A 121 -17.17 23.13 -4.87
N GLY A 122 -16.43 22.03 -5.09
CA GLY A 122 -16.97 20.68 -5.11
C GLY A 122 -16.93 20.08 -6.51
N TYR A 123 -17.71 19.02 -6.73
CA TYR A 123 -17.69 18.26 -7.98
C TYR A 123 -19.01 18.30 -8.75
N VAL A 124 -18.90 17.97 -10.05
CA VAL A 124 -20.02 17.70 -10.95
C VAL A 124 -19.74 16.40 -11.69
N GLU A 125 -20.78 15.63 -11.93
CA GLU A 125 -20.66 14.39 -12.71
C GLU A 125 -20.65 14.74 -14.22
N PRO A 126 -19.83 14.06 -15.05
CA PRO A 126 -19.82 14.30 -16.50
C PRO A 126 -21.12 13.87 -17.14
N GLU A 127 -21.55 14.60 -18.16
CA GLU A 127 -22.61 14.16 -19.07
C GLU A 127 -22.02 13.21 -20.11
N GLN A 128 -22.77 12.17 -20.50
CA GLN A 128 -22.45 11.25 -21.60
C GLN A 128 -20.95 11.01 -21.85
N GLY A 129 -20.36 10.17 -21.02
CA GLY A 129 -18.94 9.81 -21.11
C GLY A 129 -18.04 10.80 -20.40
N THR A 130 -17.49 11.79 -21.10
CA THR A 130 -16.56 12.78 -20.53
C THR A 130 -16.93 14.21 -20.82
N ALA A 131 -18.16 14.46 -21.33
CA ALA A 131 -18.63 15.81 -21.63
C ALA A 131 -18.81 16.63 -20.34
N VAL A 132 -18.41 17.90 -20.37
CA VAL A 132 -18.60 18.81 -19.27
C VAL A 132 -20.08 19.18 -19.12
N PRO A 133 -20.69 18.92 -17.93
CA PRO A 133 -22.09 19.27 -17.70
C PRO A 133 -22.28 20.79 -17.54
N PRO A 134 -23.52 21.30 -17.59
CA PRO A 134 -23.83 22.65 -17.16
C PRO A 134 -23.43 22.83 -15.67
N ILE A 135 -22.65 23.85 -15.37
CA ILE A 135 -22.17 24.13 -14.01
C ILE A 135 -22.95 25.33 -13.44
N ALA A 136 -23.55 25.17 -12.28
CA ALA A 136 -24.22 26.27 -11.58
C ALA A 136 -23.23 27.44 -11.31
N PRO A 137 -23.57 28.66 -11.71
CA PRO A 137 -22.66 29.78 -11.52
C PRO A 137 -22.37 30.04 -10.05
N ALA A 138 -21.20 30.59 -9.77
CA ALA A 138 -20.87 31.08 -8.44
C ALA A 138 -21.70 32.34 -8.12
N PRO A 139 -22.03 32.60 -6.84
CA PRO A 139 -22.68 33.84 -6.44
C PRO A 139 -21.89 35.06 -6.92
N PRO A 140 -22.57 36.10 -7.48
CA PRO A 140 -21.87 37.29 -7.95
C PRO A 140 -21.56 38.28 -6.80
N ASP A 141 -22.27 38.14 -5.66
CA ASP A 141 -22.14 39.01 -4.52
C ASP A 141 -21.02 38.60 -3.56
N THR A 142 -20.64 39.50 -2.64
CA THR A 142 -19.76 39.16 -1.54
C THR A 142 -20.44 38.12 -0.63
N VAL A 143 -19.74 37.03 -0.35
CA VAL A 143 -20.20 35.93 0.49
C VAL A 143 -19.17 35.55 1.51
N SER A 144 -19.61 35.00 2.64
CA SER A 144 -18.75 34.34 3.61
C SER A 144 -18.82 32.84 3.40
N ILE A 145 -17.66 32.23 3.30
CA ILE A 145 -17.50 30.76 3.07
C ILE A 145 -16.72 30.14 4.22
N THR A 146 -17.06 28.89 4.51
CA THR A 146 -16.23 28.01 5.34
C THR A 146 -15.64 26.91 4.45
N ALA A 147 -14.35 26.72 4.54
CA ALA A 147 -13.64 25.77 3.70
C ALA A 147 -12.51 25.08 4.47
N ARG A 148 -11.96 24.03 3.91
CA ARG A 148 -10.77 23.35 4.42
C ARG A 148 -9.55 23.80 3.64
N LEU A 149 -8.49 24.11 4.36
CA LEU A 149 -7.19 24.42 3.75
C LEU A 149 -6.59 23.15 3.15
N ARG A 150 -6.09 23.25 1.92
CA ARG A 150 -5.50 22.13 1.19
C ARG A 150 -4.17 22.52 0.54
N ASP A 151 -3.22 21.61 0.60
CA ASP A 151 -1.95 21.79 -0.09
C ASP A 151 -2.09 21.60 -1.60
N PRO A 152 -1.25 22.26 -2.42
CA PRO A 152 -1.22 22.07 -3.85
C PRO A 152 -0.86 20.63 -4.21
N GLU A 153 -1.49 20.10 -5.25
CA GLU A 153 -1.12 18.80 -5.79
C GLU A 153 0.16 18.89 -6.63
N GLY A 154 0.91 17.79 -6.68
CA GLY A 154 2.10 17.68 -7.53
C GLY A 154 1.76 17.77 -9.02
N LEU A 155 2.66 18.34 -9.80
CA LEU A 155 2.56 18.40 -11.25
C LEU A 155 3.05 17.10 -11.88
N TYR A 156 2.38 16.63 -12.94
CA TYR A 156 2.78 15.44 -13.69
C TYR A 156 3.34 15.85 -15.06
N PRO A 157 4.51 15.36 -15.46
CA PRO A 157 5.06 15.63 -16.79
C PRO A 157 4.09 15.20 -17.90
N GLY A 158 3.90 16.06 -18.91
CA GLY A 158 3.01 15.80 -20.03
C GLY A 158 1.51 15.90 -19.72
N LYS A 159 1.15 16.47 -18.57
CA LYS A 159 -0.23 16.75 -18.16
C LYS A 159 -0.47 18.26 -18.06
N ASP A 160 -0.25 18.94 -19.18
CA ASP A 160 -0.41 20.38 -19.25
C ASP A 160 -1.89 20.79 -19.29
N PRO A 161 -2.23 21.98 -18.79
CA PRO A 161 -3.55 22.57 -18.94
C PRO A 161 -3.97 22.71 -20.40
N PHE A 162 -5.27 22.55 -20.68
CA PHE A 162 -5.81 22.70 -22.01
C PHE A 162 -7.25 23.24 -21.99
N VAL A 163 -7.79 23.55 -23.12
CA VAL A 163 -9.20 23.97 -23.27
C VAL A 163 -9.93 22.92 -24.10
N ALA A 164 -11.01 22.41 -23.53
CA ALA A 164 -11.93 21.49 -24.19
C ALA A 164 -13.36 21.76 -23.70
N ASP A 165 -14.37 21.52 -24.57
CA ASP A 165 -15.79 21.72 -24.27
C ASP A 165 -16.09 23.16 -23.76
N GLY A 166 -15.32 24.14 -24.25
CA GLY A 166 -15.47 25.54 -23.84
C GLY A 166 -14.93 25.87 -22.43
N ALA A 167 -14.32 24.91 -21.75
CA ALA A 167 -13.79 25.08 -20.39
C ALA A 167 -12.27 24.88 -20.34
N ARG A 168 -11.60 25.65 -19.47
CA ARG A 168 -10.21 25.39 -19.11
C ARG A 168 -10.16 24.15 -18.23
N GLN A 169 -9.30 23.20 -18.56
CA GLN A 169 -9.16 21.94 -17.82
C GLN A 169 -7.72 21.71 -17.37
N VAL A 170 -7.58 21.16 -16.17
CA VAL A 170 -6.30 20.76 -15.56
C VAL A 170 -6.38 19.33 -15.07
N TYR A 171 -5.23 18.70 -14.84
CA TYR A 171 -5.14 17.35 -14.25
C TYR A 171 -4.87 17.39 -12.75
N THR A 172 -4.38 18.51 -12.26
CA THR A 172 -3.97 18.68 -10.84
C THR A 172 -4.50 20.00 -10.29
N ILE A 173 -4.81 20.02 -8.99
CA ILE A 173 -5.17 21.25 -8.31
C ILE A 173 -3.89 21.90 -7.80
N ASN A 174 -3.29 22.69 -8.65
CA ASN A 174 -2.08 23.42 -8.32
C ASN A 174 -2.28 24.92 -8.56
N PRO A 175 -2.39 25.73 -7.49
CA PRO A 175 -2.62 27.18 -7.62
C PRO A 175 -1.60 27.88 -8.51
N GLY A 176 -0.34 27.49 -8.44
CA GLY A 176 0.73 28.08 -9.29
C GLY A 176 0.49 27.83 -10.78
N GLN A 177 0.11 26.60 -11.17
CA GLN A 177 -0.23 26.27 -12.54
C GLN A 177 -1.51 26.99 -13.00
N ILE A 178 -2.54 27.01 -12.14
CA ILE A 178 -3.82 27.64 -12.45
C ILE A 178 -3.67 29.16 -12.55
N SER A 179 -2.84 29.78 -11.72
CA SER A 179 -2.49 31.21 -11.84
C SER A 179 -1.92 31.56 -13.23
N GLN A 180 -1.03 30.71 -13.76
CA GLN A 180 -0.48 30.91 -15.12
C GLN A 180 -1.55 30.79 -16.22
N VAL A 181 -2.50 29.88 -16.07
CA VAL A 181 -3.56 29.63 -17.07
C VAL A 181 -4.64 30.70 -17.03
N THR A 182 -4.96 31.22 -15.86
CA THR A 182 -6.04 32.20 -15.65
C THR A 182 -5.56 33.65 -15.68
N GLY A 183 -4.27 33.89 -15.46
CA GLY A 183 -3.70 35.22 -15.27
C GLY A 183 -4.03 35.86 -13.91
N VAL A 184 -4.67 35.11 -13.01
CA VAL A 184 -5.03 35.56 -11.65
C VAL A 184 -3.96 35.10 -10.66
N PRO A 185 -3.28 35.98 -9.93
CA PRO A 185 -2.36 35.59 -8.88
C PRO A 185 -3.11 34.83 -7.76
N LEU A 186 -2.59 33.65 -7.38
CA LEU A 186 -3.19 32.80 -6.36
C LEU A 186 -2.21 32.52 -5.24
N ALA A 187 -2.73 32.41 -3.99
CA ALA A 187 -1.92 31.95 -2.87
C ALA A 187 -1.46 30.49 -3.08
N GLY A 188 -0.42 30.08 -2.35
CA GLY A 188 0.25 28.78 -2.52
C GLY A 188 -0.58 27.57 -2.09
N THR A 189 -1.74 27.78 -1.44
CA THR A 189 -2.69 26.74 -1.00
C THR A 189 -4.03 26.93 -1.69
N TYR A 190 -4.92 25.93 -1.62
CA TYR A 190 -6.29 26.09 -2.07
C TYR A 190 -7.30 25.78 -0.97
N LEU A 191 -8.54 26.17 -1.15
CA LEU A 191 -9.63 25.93 -0.24
C LEU A 191 -10.58 24.90 -0.85
N GLN A 192 -11.01 23.92 -0.07
CA GLN A 192 -12.08 23.00 -0.41
C GLN A 192 -13.32 23.35 0.41
N LEU A 193 -14.41 23.73 -0.22
CA LEU A 193 -15.66 24.08 0.48
C LEU A 193 -16.13 22.91 1.35
N VAL A 194 -16.65 23.23 2.52
CA VAL A 194 -17.45 22.30 3.30
C VAL A 194 -18.88 22.27 2.76
N GLU A 195 -19.70 21.39 3.31
CA GLU A 195 -21.11 21.28 2.96
C GLU A 195 -21.88 22.59 3.17
N ASP A 196 -22.92 22.81 2.36
CA ASP A 196 -23.87 23.93 2.46
C ASP A 196 -23.26 25.36 2.41
N GLN A 197 -22.18 25.52 1.64
CA GLN A 197 -21.59 26.85 1.45
C GLN A 197 -22.10 27.57 0.22
N PRO A 198 -22.14 28.93 0.24
CA PRO A 198 -22.47 29.72 -0.93
C PRO A 198 -21.59 29.37 -2.13
N GLY A 199 -22.20 29.01 -3.25
CA GLY A 199 -21.49 28.58 -4.45
C GLY A 199 -21.00 27.13 -4.43
N GLY A 200 -21.32 26.37 -3.40
CA GLY A 200 -20.99 24.94 -3.30
C GLY A 200 -21.71 24.09 -4.35
N LEU A 201 -21.09 23.01 -4.75
CA LEU A 201 -21.58 21.97 -5.65
C LEU A 201 -21.61 20.62 -4.93
N GLY A 202 -21.44 19.50 -5.66
CA GLY A 202 -21.33 18.20 -5.01
C GLY A 202 -20.22 18.17 -3.95
N VAL A 203 -20.54 17.69 -2.76
CA VAL A 203 -19.60 17.68 -1.62
C VAL A 203 -18.55 16.63 -1.82
N ILE A 204 -17.27 17.00 -1.79
CA ILE A 204 -16.16 16.06 -1.81
C ILE A 204 -16.01 15.44 -0.42
N PRO A 205 -16.19 14.12 -0.30
CA PRO A 205 -16.11 13.47 1.00
C PRO A 205 -14.71 13.58 1.61
N LEU A 206 -14.67 13.56 2.94
CA LEU A 206 -13.40 13.48 3.65
C LEU A 206 -12.72 12.14 3.36
N PRO A 207 -11.37 12.10 3.32
CA PRO A 207 -10.67 10.84 3.17
C PRO A 207 -11.01 9.91 4.34
N ARG A 208 -11.14 8.63 4.04
CA ARG A 208 -11.34 7.63 5.09
C ARG A 208 -10.07 7.55 5.94
N LEU A 209 -10.21 7.74 7.25
CA LEU A 209 -9.11 7.68 8.20
C LEU A 209 -8.75 6.21 8.51
N ASP A 210 -8.50 5.42 7.46
CA ASP A 210 -8.05 4.03 7.58
C ASP A 210 -6.56 3.97 7.26
N ALA A 211 -5.79 3.42 8.19
CA ALA A 211 -4.36 3.21 7.99
C ALA A 211 -4.06 2.10 6.97
N GLY A 212 -5.08 1.38 6.50
CA GLY A 212 -4.94 0.25 5.59
C GLY A 212 -4.24 -0.95 6.22
N PRO A 213 -3.99 -2.01 5.47
CA PRO A 213 -3.43 -3.25 5.97
C PRO A 213 -1.90 -3.22 6.14
N PHE A 214 -1.25 -2.05 6.07
CA PHE A 214 0.21 -1.93 6.05
C PHE A 214 0.87 -2.49 7.31
N LEU A 215 0.29 -2.27 8.49
CA LEU A 215 0.80 -2.82 9.75
C LEU A 215 0.74 -4.35 9.75
N SER A 216 -0.39 -4.92 9.34
CA SER A 216 -0.59 -6.36 9.29
C SER A 216 0.41 -7.03 8.35
N TYR A 217 0.62 -6.46 7.15
CA TYR A 217 1.63 -6.95 6.21
C TYR A 217 3.05 -6.77 6.74
N GLY A 218 3.37 -5.69 7.43
CA GLY A 218 4.67 -5.50 8.06
C GLY A 218 4.98 -6.59 9.08
N ILE A 219 4.03 -6.90 9.96
CA ILE A 219 4.13 -8.00 10.94
C ILE A 219 4.24 -9.36 10.23
N GLN A 220 3.47 -9.57 9.15
CA GLN A 220 3.49 -10.81 8.37
C GLN A 220 4.87 -11.05 7.72
N TRP A 221 5.53 -10.02 7.18
CA TRP A 221 6.88 -10.14 6.63
C TRP A 221 7.90 -10.50 7.70
N ILE A 222 7.80 -9.92 8.90
CA ILE A 222 8.64 -10.30 10.06
C ILE A 222 8.40 -11.77 10.41
N ALA A 223 7.15 -12.20 10.50
CA ALA A 223 6.80 -13.58 10.80
C ALA A 223 7.37 -14.55 9.75
N PHE A 224 7.27 -14.24 8.46
CA PHE A 224 7.83 -15.06 7.38
C PHE A 224 9.37 -15.13 7.45
N GLY A 225 10.03 -14.01 7.74
CA GLY A 225 11.47 -13.98 7.95
C GLY A 225 11.96 -14.88 9.09
N ILE A 226 11.12 -15.07 10.11
CA ILE A 226 11.41 -15.97 11.26
C ILE A 226 11.03 -17.42 10.94
N LEU A 227 9.83 -17.65 10.42
CA LEU A 227 9.28 -18.98 10.24
C LEU A 227 9.98 -19.78 9.13
N ALA A 228 10.47 -19.12 8.07
CA ALA A 228 11.16 -19.80 6.99
C ALA A 228 12.46 -20.50 7.45
N PRO A 229 13.39 -19.86 8.19
CA PRO A 229 14.54 -20.55 8.78
C PRO A 229 14.16 -21.65 9.77
N ILE A 230 13.14 -21.43 10.61
CA ILE A 230 12.63 -22.44 11.55
C ILE A 230 12.11 -23.66 10.78
N GLY A 231 11.35 -23.45 9.70
CA GLY A 231 10.87 -24.52 8.83
C GLY A 231 12.00 -25.35 8.23
N VAL A 232 13.04 -24.71 7.71
CA VAL A 232 14.24 -25.41 7.21
C VAL A 232 14.90 -26.19 8.32
N GLY A 233 15.06 -25.62 9.52
CA GLY A 233 15.59 -26.32 10.68
C GLY A 233 14.79 -27.57 11.02
N TYR A 234 13.46 -27.47 11.00
CA TYR A 234 12.56 -28.61 11.21
C TYR A 234 12.75 -29.70 10.15
N PHE A 235 12.82 -29.34 8.87
CA PHE A 235 13.05 -30.29 7.78
C PHE A 235 14.41 -31.00 7.90
N VAL A 236 15.46 -30.26 8.27
CA VAL A 236 16.79 -30.83 8.55
C VAL A 236 16.71 -31.88 9.66
N LEU A 237 16.02 -31.55 10.77
CA LEU A 237 15.86 -32.48 11.88
C LEU A 237 15.02 -33.71 11.50
N ALA A 238 13.96 -33.53 10.71
CA ALA A 238 13.14 -34.62 10.23
C ALA A 238 13.94 -35.57 9.33
N GLU A 239 14.70 -35.03 8.38
CA GLU A 239 15.57 -35.80 7.48
C GLU A 239 16.65 -36.61 8.24
N VAL A 240 17.27 -35.98 9.24
CA VAL A 240 18.23 -36.68 10.11
C VAL A 240 17.56 -37.84 10.85
N ARG A 241 16.33 -37.67 11.33
CA ARG A 241 15.58 -38.75 12.02
C ARG A 241 15.24 -39.90 11.07
N ILE A 242 14.77 -39.59 9.87
CA ILE A 242 14.45 -40.61 8.85
C ILE A 242 15.71 -41.41 8.51
N ARG A 243 16.81 -40.77 8.19
CA ARG A 243 18.07 -41.44 7.87
C ARG A 243 18.63 -42.27 9.02
N ARG A 244 18.39 -41.88 10.25
CA ARG A 244 18.77 -42.69 11.43
C ARG A 244 17.94 -43.97 11.51
N ARG A 245 16.61 -43.88 11.25
CA ARG A 245 15.72 -45.06 11.24
C ARG A 245 16.08 -46.03 10.11
N GLU A 246 16.33 -45.51 8.91
CA GLU A 246 16.74 -46.34 7.78
C GLU A 246 18.05 -47.09 8.05
N LYS A 247 19.05 -46.43 8.63
CA LYS A 247 20.31 -47.06 9.03
C LYS A 247 20.13 -48.10 10.11
N ALA A 248 19.29 -47.85 11.10
CA ALA A 248 19.00 -48.84 12.16
C ALA A 248 18.28 -50.06 11.59
N ALA A 249 17.31 -49.85 10.70
CA ALA A 249 16.62 -50.97 9.99
C ALA A 249 17.57 -51.76 9.12
N ALA A 250 18.45 -51.13 8.35
CA ALA A 250 19.45 -51.79 7.54
C ALA A 250 20.49 -52.60 8.36
N ALA A 251 20.86 -52.08 9.56
CA ALA A 251 21.74 -52.82 10.48
C ALA A 251 21.02 -54.05 11.03
N ALA A 252 19.78 -53.92 11.48
CA ALA A 252 19.01 -55.05 12.00
C ALA A 252 18.81 -56.17 10.92
N THR A 253 18.59 -55.78 9.66
CA THR A 253 18.47 -56.73 8.54
C THR A 253 19.80 -57.46 8.28
N ARG A 254 20.94 -56.78 8.40
CA ARG A 254 22.29 -57.41 8.26
C ARG A 254 22.57 -58.38 9.39
N ASP A 255 22.28 -57.98 10.64
CA ASP A 255 22.48 -58.85 11.80
C ASP A 255 21.62 -60.11 11.73
N SER A 256 20.38 -59.97 11.17
CA SER A 256 19.50 -61.12 10.95
C SER A 256 20.01 -62.05 9.85
N ALA A 257 20.60 -61.48 8.78
CA ALA A 257 21.19 -62.24 7.68
C ALA A 257 22.48 -62.99 8.14
N ASP A 258 23.35 -62.30 8.89
CA ASP A 258 24.58 -62.91 9.47
C ASP A 258 24.22 -64.02 10.47
N SER A 259 23.16 -63.82 11.26
CA SER A 259 22.69 -64.85 12.22
C SER A 259 22.10 -66.06 11.48
N ALA A 260 21.44 -65.86 10.30
CA ALA A 260 20.92 -66.95 9.49
C ALA A 260 22.04 -67.76 8.77
N ASP A 261 23.13 -67.08 8.36
CA ASP A 261 24.28 -67.72 7.72
C ASP A 261 25.17 -68.44 8.73
N SER A 262 25.17 -68.02 10.00
CA SER A 262 25.89 -68.63 11.12
C SER A 262 25.13 -69.77 11.80
N ALA A 263 23.89 -70.04 11.38
CA ALA A 263 23.08 -71.11 11.94
C ALA A 263 23.70 -72.49 11.52
N PRO A 264 23.91 -73.42 12.45
CA PRO A 264 24.40 -74.74 12.11
C PRO A 264 23.43 -75.38 11.13
N PRO A 265 23.92 -76.14 10.11
CA PRO A 265 23.07 -76.76 9.12
C PRO A 265 21.98 -77.56 9.79
N ALA A 266 20.76 -77.37 9.33
CA ALA A 266 19.62 -78.08 9.90
C ALA A 266 19.87 -79.58 9.93
N PRO A 267 19.52 -80.25 11.02
CA PRO A 267 19.73 -81.71 11.12
C PRO A 267 19.06 -82.37 9.91
N LEU A 268 19.87 -83.17 9.17
CA LEU A 268 19.38 -83.92 8.01
C LEU A 268 18.11 -84.64 8.36
N THR A 269 17.13 -84.54 7.52
CA THR A 269 15.88 -85.27 7.66
C THR A 269 16.09 -86.78 7.67
N THR A 270 15.18 -87.53 8.26
CA THR A 270 15.32 -88.97 8.35
C THR A 270 15.49 -89.64 6.96
N GLU A 271 14.91 -89.06 5.92
CA GLU A 271 15.05 -89.50 4.53
C GLU A 271 16.46 -89.23 3.97
N GLU A 272 17.02 -88.03 4.23
CA GLU A 272 18.34 -87.67 3.83
C GLU A 272 19.43 -88.52 4.53
N ARG A 273 19.23 -88.84 5.79
CA ARG A 273 20.13 -89.79 6.52
C ARG A 273 20.01 -91.19 6.00
N LEU A 274 18.84 -91.66 5.56
CA LEU A 274 18.64 -93.00 4.92
C LEU A 274 19.25 -92.99 3.52
N ALA A 275 19.10 -91.93 2.73
CA ALA A 275 19.69 -91.80 1.39
C ALA A 275 21.21 -91.81 1.44
N ASP A 276 21.83 -91.16 2.44
CA ASP A 276 23.28 -91.13 2.65
C ASP A 276 23.82 -92.51 3.09
N ARG A 277 23.04 -93.25 3.95
CA ARG A 277 23.48 -94.60 4.40
C ARG A 277 23.25 -95.75 3.41
N TYR A 278 22.31 -95.64 2.55
CA TYR A 278 21.96 -96.72 1.62
C TYR A 278 22.25 -96.44 0.13
N GLY A 279 22.92 -95.33 -0.18
CA GLY A 279 23.29 -94.95 -1.53
C GLY A 279 22.08 -94.82 -2.45
N ARG A 280 22.01 -93.72 -3.25
CA ARG A 280 21.01 -93.56 -4.30
C ARG A 280 21.04 -94.73 -5.26
N ARG A 281 20.08 -95.69 -5.17
CA ARG A 281 19.83 -96.62 -6.24
C ARG A 281 19.43 -95.81 -7.48
N ARG A 282 20.19 -96.06 -8.57
CA ARG A 282 19.82 -95.61 -9.88
C ARG A 282 18.55 -96.24 -10.38
#